data_5ba1819e403b6f1d295e2371e7a35bcc
#
_entry.id   5ba1819e403b6f1d295e2371e7a35bcc
#
_cell.length_a   1.000
_cell.length_b   1.000
_cell.length_c   1.000
_cell.angle_alpha   90.00
_cell.angle_beta   90.00
_cell.angle_gamma   90.00
#
_symmetry.space_group_name_H-M   'P 1'
#
loop_
_entity.id
_entity.type
_entity.pdbx_description
1 polymer ?
#
loop_
_entity_poly.entity_id
_entity_poly.type
_entity_poly.pdbx_seq_one_letter_code
_entity_poly.pdbx_strand_id
1 'polypeptide(L)'
;PVKTDVFVSGTDGYHTYRIPAVVVTPKGTVLAFCEGRKTSRSDHGDLDLVLRRSSDCGKTWAPMQIVYEEGGDAKITIGNPCPVVDRDKGRIWLPFCRNNDKVLVTYSDDDGATWAKPTEITDSVKNPGWGWYATGPGVGIQLERGAHKGRLVIPCDHREQSAPERTTYSHIFYSDDHGQSWRLGGTVGPHTNECQVVE
;
A
#
# COMPACT_ATOMS: atom_id res chain seq x y z
N PRO A 1 -11.43 -7.06 25.35
CA PRO A 1 -10.67 -7.39 24.16
C PRO A 1 -9.19 -7.50 24.52
N VAL A 2 -8.53 -8.54 24.01
CA VAL A 2 -7.07 -8.69 24.11
C VAL A 2 -6.46 -7.73 23.08
N LYS A 3 -5.46 -6.94 23.51
CA LYS A 3 -4.66 -6.09 22.61
C LYS A 3 -3.31 -6.76 22.39
N THR A 4 -2.84 -6.76 21.16
CA THR A 4 -1.52 -7.28 20.78
C THR A 4 -0.79 -6.19 19.99
N ASP A 5 0.42 -5.85 20.42
CA ASP A 5 1.29 -4.94 19.67
C ASP A 5 1.91 -5.73 18.51
N VAL A 6 1.61 -5.34 17.28
CA VAL A 6 2.13 -6.00 16.07
C VAL A 6 3.50 -5.44 15.70
N PHE A 7 3.65 -4.13 15.77
CA PHE A 7 4.91 -3.43 15.51
C PHE A 7 5.22 -2.48 16.68
N VAL A 8 6.41 -2.58 17.22
CA VAL A 8 6.85 -1.77 18.36
C VAL A 8 8.02 -0.89 17.93
N SER A 9 7.84 0.43 17.98
CA SER A 9 8.91 1.38 17.63
C SER A 9 10.17 1.14 18.48
N GLY A 10 11.34 1.22 17.84
CA GLY A 10 12.63 0.94 18.49
C GLY A 10 13.03 -0.54 18.52
N THR A 11 12.26 -1.42 17.87
CA THR A 11 12.59 -2.85 17.75
C THR A 11 12.85 -3.26 16.30
N ASP A 12 13.39 -4.45 16.10
CA ASP A 12 13.65 -5.09 14.79
C ASP A 12 14.47 -4.23 13.80
N GLY A 13 15.29 -3.29 14.31
CA GLY A 13 16.15 -2.43 13.50
C GLY A 13 15.49 -1.15 12.98
N TYR A 14 14.25 -0.86 13.39
CA TYR A 14 13.52 0.34 12.96
C TYR A 14 13.25 1.30 14.13
N HIS A 15 13.52 2.58 13.88
CA HIS A 15 13.21 3.65 14.82
C HIS A 15 11.69 3.81 15.05
N THR A 16 10.91 3.70 13.96
CA THR A 16 9.46 3.95 14.00
C THR A 16 8.75 3.11 12.95
N TYR A 17 7.51 2.71 13.25
CA TYR A 17 6.59 2.10 12.31
C TYR A 17 5.40 3.03 12.08
N ARG A 18 5.01 3.25 10.81
CA ARG A 18 3.87 4.11 10.43
C ARG A 18 3.14 3.56 9.22
N ILE A 19 1.99 4.17 8.91
CA ILE A 19 1.14 3.87 7.76
C ILE A 19 0.73 2.38 7.74
N PRO A 20 0.01 1.92 8.77
CA PRO A 20 -0.40 0.52 8.84
C PRO A 20 -1.52 0.20 7.85
N ALA A 21 -1.48 -1.00 7.30
CA ALA A 21 -2.54 -1.58 6.50
C ALA A 21 -2.76 -3.04 6.90
N VAL A 22 -4.01 -3.48 7.00
CA VAL A 22 -4.34 -4.84 7.41
C VAL A 22 -5.35 -5.44 6.47
N VAL A 23 -5.07 -6.63 5.95
CA VAL A 23 -6.02 -7.42 5.16
C VAL A 23 -6.11 -8.84 5.70
N VAL A 24 -7.25 -9.48 5.42
CA VAL A 24 -7.46 -10.90 5.72
C VAL A 24 -7.60 -11.65 4.40
N THR A 25 -6.77 -12.66 4.21
CA THR A 25 -6.78 -13.48 3.01
C THR A 25 -7.96 -14.45 2.98
N PRO A 26 -8.31 -15.05 1.82
CA PRO A 26 -9.34 -16.08 1.75
C PRO A 26 -9.06 -17.32 2.63
N LYS A 27 -7.80 -17.57 2.98
CA LYS A 27 -7.40 -18.64 3.90
C LYS A 27 -7.53 -18.26 5.38
N GLY A 28 -7.90 -17.01 5.69
CA GLY A 28 -8.03 -16.50 7.05
C GLY A 28 -6.72 -15.98 7.67
N THR A 29 -5.63 -15.92 6.91
CA THR A 29 -4.38 -15.30 7.37
C THR A 29 -4.55 -13.79 7.46
N VAL A 30 -4.17 -13.21 8.59
CA VAL A 30 -4.11 -11.76 8.78
C VAL A 30 -2.73 -11.27 8.36
N LEU A 31 -2.69 -10.32 7.44
CA LEU A 31 -1.48 -9.67 6.96
C LEU A 31 -1.46 -8.23 7.44
N ALA A 32 -0.50 -7.86 8.26
CA ALA A 32 -0.30 -6.50 8.75
C ALA A 32 0.96 -5.91 8.11
N PHE A 33 0.78 -4.87 7.32
CA PHE A 33 1.84 -4.12 6.65
C PHE A 33 2.08 -2.80 7.34
N CYS A 34 3.29 -2.27 7.24
CA CYS A 34 3.58 -0.87 7.54
C CYS A 34 4.91 -0.44 6.90
N GLU A 35 5.22 0.85 7.04
CA GLU A 35 6.55 1.39 6.80
C GLU A 35 7.43 1.14 8.01
N GLY A 36 8.57 0.50 7.81
CA GLY A 36 9.68 0.44 8.75
C GLY A 36 10.63 1.61 8.48
N ARG A 37 10.67 2.59 9.39
CA ARG A 37 11.49 3.81 9.27
C ARG A 37 12.76 3.65 10.07
N LYS A 38 13.92 3.56 9.40
CA LYS A 38 15.17 3.18 10.06
C LYS A 38 15.71 4.23 11.03
N THR A 39 15.64 5.52 10.71
CA THR A 39 16.39 6.53 11.45
C THR A 39 15.56 7.57 12.22
N SER A 40 14.30 7.79 11.83
CA SER A 40 13.46 8.84 12.42
C SER A 40 11.97 8.62 12.16
N ARG A 41 11.13 9.56 12.59
CA ARG A 41 9.69 9.59 12.31
C ARG A 41 9.34 10.28 10.98
N SER A 42 10.33 10.77 10.24
CA SER A 42 10.14 11.49 8.97
C SER A 42 9.43 10.61 7.94
N ASP A 43 8.60 11.23 7.10
CA ASP A 43 7.95 10.58 5.95
C ASP A 43 8.94 10.35 4.80
N HIS A 44 10.17 10.81 4.93
CA HIS A 44 11.24 10.65 3.95
C HIS A 44 12.51 10.12 4.62
N GLY A 45 13.22 9.25 3.94
CA GLY A 45 14.46 8.67 4.44
C GLY A 45 14.66 7.26 3.92
N ASP A 46 15.43 6.48 4.64
CA ASP A 46 15.57 5.04 4.43
C ASP A 46 14.38 4.35 5.11
N LEU A 47 13.39 3.98 4.30
CA LEU A 47 12.15 3.34 4.71
C LEU A 47 11.95 2.05 3.92
N ASP A 48 11.59 1.00 4.64
CA ASP A 48 11.29 -0.31 4.08
C ASP A 48 9.80 -0.65 4.22
N LEU A 49 9.32 -1.50 3.33
CA LEU A 49 7.98 -2.07 3.40
C LEU A 49 8.04 -3.38 4.16
N VAL A 50 7.40 -3.43 5.33
CA VAL A 50 7.46 -4.58 6.24
C VAL A 50 6.11 -5.22 6.46
N LEU A 51 6.12 -6.52 6.80
CA LEU A 51 4.94 -7.36 6.99
C LEU A 51 5.10 -8.25 8.22
N ARG A 52 4.03 -8.40 8.99
CA ARG A 52 3.85 -9.54 9.90
C ARG A 52 2.59 -10.31 9.53
N ARG A 53 2.64 -11.63 9.70
CA ARG A 53 1.56 -12.57 9.37
C ARG A 53 1.05 -13.25 10.63
N SER A 54 -0.28 -13.45 10.69
CA SER A 54 -0.92 -14.25 11.73
C SER A 54 -1.86 -15.27 11.11
N SER A 55 -1.73 -16.53 11.50
CA SER A 55 -2.61 -17.63 11.08
C SER A 55 -3.68 -18.01 12.13
N ASP A 56 -3.77 -17.26 13.22
CA ASP A 56 -4.63 -17.53 14.36
C ASP A 56 -5.52 -16.33 14.77
N CYS A 57 -5.95 -15.56 13.75
CA CYS A 57 -6.79 -14.37 13.92
C CYS A 57 -6.15 -13.27 14.77
N GLY A 58 -4.84 -13.06 14.63
CA GLY A 58 -4.10 -11.97 15.29
C GLY A 58 -3.69 -12.26 16.73
N LYS A 59 -3.82 -13.49 17.22
CA LYS A 59 -3.39 -13.87 18.58
C LYS A 59 -1.88 -13.95 18.69
N THR A 60 -1.24 -14.55 17.68
CA THR A 60 0.22 -14.59 17.55
C THR A 60 0.65 -14.13 16.16
N TRP A 61 1.89 -13.64 16.06
CA TRP A 61 2.45 -13.08 14.84
C TRP A 61 3.78 -13.74 14.51
N ALA A 62 3.96 -14.08 13.25
CA ALA A 62 5.23 -14.55 12.73
C ALA A 62 6.32 -13.46 12.83
N PRO A 63 7.60 -13.83 12.76
CA PRO A 63 8.69 -12.86 12.63
C PRO A 63 8.43 -11.86 11.50
N MET A 64 8.90 -10.62 11.67
CA MET A 64 8.77 -9.59 10.67
C MET A 64 9.51 -9.98 9.39
N GLN A 65 8.87 -9.72 8.25
CA GLN A 65 9.39 -9.92 6.91
C GLN A 65 9.56 -8.56 6.24
N ILE A 66 10.68 -8.33 5.57
CA ILE A 66 10.83 -7.23 4.63
C ILE A 66 10.21 -7.67 3.31
N VAL A 67 9.16 -6.97 2.88
CA VAL A 67 8.50 -7.22 1.59
C VAL A 67 9.32 -6.61 0.46
N TYR A 68 9.76 -5.37 0.67
CA TYR A 68 10.60 -4.67 -0.29
C TYR A 68 11.41 -3.57 0.39
N GLU A 69 12.65 -3.41 -0.05
CA GLU A 69 13.57 -2.34 0.34
C GLU A 69 14.44 -1.95 -0.86
N GLU A 70 15.01 -0.77 -0.85
CA GLU A 70 15.97 -0.31 -1.85
C GLU A 70 17.07 0.55 -1.22
N GLY A 71 18.24 0.48 -1.83
CA GLY A 71 19.30 1.46 -1.63
C GLY A 71 20.28 1.15 -0.52
N GLY A 72 20.08 0.13 0.29
CA GLY A 72 20.96 -0.15 1.41
C GLY A 72 21.08 1.06 2.34
N ASP A 73 22.20 1.80 2.27
CA ASP A 73 22.41 3.02 3.04
C ASP A 73 21.84 4.28 2.39
N ALA A 74 21.27 4.19 1.18
CA ALA A 74 20.68 5.35 0.49
C ALA A 74 19.33 5.71 1.11
N LYS A 75 19.03 7.01 1.15
CA LYS A 75 17.75 7.52 1.66
C LYS A 75 16.64 7.35 0.62
N ILE A 76 16.23 6.10 0.38
CA ILE A 76 15.12 5.77 -0.50
C ILE A 76 13.89 5.47 0.35
N THR A 77 12.80 6.16 0.07
CA THR A 77 11.53 5.97 0.75
C THR A 77 10.71 4.93 0.00
N ILE A 78 10.55 3.76 0.58
CA ILE A 78 9.58 2.75 0.16
C ILE A 78 8.44 2.78 1.15
N GLY A 79 7.26 3.24 0.71
CA GLY A 79 6.18 3.51 1.66
C GLY A 79 4.78 3.44 1.06
N ASN A 80 3.81 3.81 1.89
CA ASN A 80 2.39 3.86 1.55
C ASN A 80 1.83 2.50 1.07
N PRO A 81 2.00 1.40 1.84
CA PRO A 81 1.43 0.11 1.47
C PRO A 81 -0.10 0.19 1.39
N CYS A 82 -0.68 -0.24 0.28
CA CYS A 82 -2.13 -0.30 0.09
C CYS A 82 -2.55 -1.66 -0.47
N PRO A 83 -2.55 -2.73 0.37
CA PRO A 83 -2.87 -4.07 -0.10
C PRO A 83 -4.32 -4.18 -0.54
N VAL A 84 -4.57 -5.01 -1.55
CA VAL A 84 -5.90 -5.46 -1.97
C VAL A 84 -5.89 -6.96 -2.21
N VAL A 85 -6.93 -7.64 -1.77
CA VAL A 85 -7.09 -9.08 -1.95
C VAL A 85 -8.00 -9.34 -3.15
N ASP A 86 -7.45 -9.95 -4.19
CA ASP A 86 -8.25 -10.55 -5.27
C ASP A 86 -8.78 -11.90 -4.77
N ARG A 87 -10.02 -11.90 -4.32
CA ARG A 87 -10.66 -13.07 -3.72
C ARG A 87 -10.96 -14.17 -4.76
N ASP A 88 -11.11 -13.78 -6.04
CA ASP A 88 -11.41 -14.71 -7.12
C ASP A 88 -10.18 -15.55 -7.49
N LYS A 89 -8.98 -14.98 -7.35
CA LYS A 89 -7.70 -15.64 -7.66
C LYS A 89 -6.94 -16.09 -6.40
N GLY A 90 -7.30 -15.58 -5.23
CA GLY A 90 -6.56 -15.78 -3.98
C GLY A 90 -5.23 -15.02 -3.95
N ARG A 91 -5.02 -14.07 -4.86
CA ARG A 91 -3.81 -13.26 -4.96
C ARG A 91 -3.92 -12.02 -4.08
N ILE A 92 -2.83 -11.67 -3.42
CA ILE A 92 -2.71 -10.41 -2.70
C ILE A 92 -1.86 -9.47 -3.55
N TRP A 93 -2.44 -8.37 -4.02
CA TRP A 93 -1.73 -7.27 -4.65
C TRP A 93 -1.32 -6.24 -3.61
N LEU A 94 -0.13 -5.69 -3.75
CA LEU A 94 0.40 -4.66 -2.87
C LEU A 94 0.98 -3.51 -3.70
N PRO A 95 0.15 -2.52 -4.05
CA PRO A 95 0.63 -1.21 -4.49
C PRO A 95 1.35 -0.47 -3.36
N PHE A 96 2.38 0.27 -3.73
CA PHE A 96 3.17 1.12 -2.84
C PHE A 96 3.91 2.21 -3.62
N CYS A 97 4.53 3.15 -2.92
CA CYS A 97 5.26 4.25 -3.55
C CYS A 97 6.76 4.18 -3.28
N ARG A 98 7.53 4.67 -4.25
CA ARG A 98 8.95 4.98 -4.14
C ARG A 98 9.14 6.48 -4.18
N ASN A 99 9.69 7.06 -3.10
CA ASN A 99 9.94 8.49 -2.93
C ASN A 99 8.69 9.37 -3.12
N ASN A 100 7.49 8.86 -2.88
CA ASN A 100 6.21 9.54 -3.14
C ASN A 100 6.10 10.13 -4.56
N ASP A 101 6.75 9.49 -5.52
CA ASP A 101 6.78 9.89 -6.93
C ASP A 101 6.43 8.73 -7.86
N LYS A 102 7.08 7.59 -7.68
CA LYS A 102 6.83 6.39 -8.47
C LYS A 102 5.85 5.46 -7.79
N VAL A 103 4.99 4.85 -8.57
CA VAL A 103 4.03 3.85 -8.12
C VAL A 103 4.48 2.47 -8.59
N LEU A 104 4.65 1.58 -7.64
CA LEU A 104 5.04 0.20 -7.87
C LEU A 104 3.94 -0.74 -7.39
N VAL A 105 3.91 -1.93 -7.95
CA VAL A 105 3.04 -3.00 -7.50
C VAL A 105 3.80 -4.31 -7.43
N THR A 106 3.59 -5.04 -6.33
CA THR A 106 4.02 -6.44 -6.18
C THR A 106 2.83 -7.31 -5.82
N TYR A 107 3.01 -8.62 -5.82
CA TYR A 107 1.95 -9.56 -5.44
C TYR A 107 2.49 -10.80 -4.75
N SER A 108 1.60 -11.48 -4.04
CA SER A 108 1.82 -12.80 -3.45
C SER A 108 0.72 -13.77 -3.89
N ASP A 109 1.11 -14.97 -4.29
CA ASP A 109 0.22 -16.10 -4.61
C ASP A 109 0.21 -17.17 -3.51
N ASP A 110 1.03 -17.00 -2.48
CA ASP A 110 1.25 -17.95 -1.40
C ASP A 110 0.87 -17.42 -0.02
N ASP A 111 -0.22 -16.62 0.01
CA ASP A 111 -0.79 -16.12 1.25
C ASP A 111 0.15 -15.15 2.01
N GLY A 112 0.92 -14.35 1.26
CA GLY A 112 1.87 -13.38 1.79
C GLY A 112 3.19 -13.99 2.28
N ALA A 113 3.48 -15.25 1.98
CA ALA A 113 4.74 -15.88 2.40
C ALA A 113 5.92 -15.39 1.55
N THR A 114 5.73 -15.24 0.24
CA THR A 114 6.72 -14.66 -0.67
C THR A 114 6.08 -13.61 -1.58
N TRP A 115 6.91 -12.73 -2.12
CA TRP A 115 6.48 -11.59 -2.94
C TRP A 115 7.23 -11.56 -4.26
N ALA A 116 6.52 -11.29 -5.34
CA ALA A 116 7.10 -11.13 -6.66
C ALA A 116 7.99 -9.87 -6.73
N LYS A 117 8.90 -9.82 -7.69
CA LYS A 117 9.65 -8.58 -7.96
C LYS A 117 8.68 -7.47 -8.33
N PRO A 118 8.76 -6.29 -7.70
CA PRO A 118 7.88 -5.17 -8.03
C PRO A 118 8.00 -4.71 -9.49
N THR A 119 6.87 -4.27 -10.02
CA THR A 119 6.77 -3.64 -11.34
C THR A 119 6.33 -2.19 -11.17
N GLU A 120 7.00 -1.27 -11.84
CA GLU A 120 6.58 0.13 -11.90
C GLU A 120 5.36 0.28 -12.82
N ILE A 121 4.32 0.96 -12.31
CA ILE A 121 3.06 1.22 -13.04
C ILE A 121 2.75 2.73 -13.12
N THR A 122 3.70 3.59 -12.80
CA THR A 122 3.53 5.05 -12.70
C THR A 122 2.82 5.65 -13.91
N ASP A 123 3.26 5.32 -15.12
CA ASP A 123 2.71 5.89 -16.35
C ASP A 123 1.24 5.54 -16.62
N SER A 124 0.75 4.46 -15.98
CA SER A 124 -0.63 3.99 -16.13
C SER A 124 -1.59 4.59 -15.12
N VAL A 125 -1.08 5.06 -13.96
CA VAL A 125 -1.90 5.44 -12.81
C VAL A 125 -1.62 6.84 -12.28
N LYS A 126 -0.66 7.56 -12.86
CA LYS A 126 -0.27 8.91 -12.46
C LYS A 126 -0.28 9.86 -13.67
N ASN A 127 -0.93 11.01 -13.52
CA ASN A 127 -0.85 12.06 -14.53
C ASN A 127 0.54 12.72 -14.48
N PRO A 128 1.20 13.00 -15.63
CA PRO A 128 2.51 13.66 -15.68
C PRO A 128 2.58 15.02 -14.97
N GLY A 129 1.46 15.73 -14.86
CA GLY A 129 1.37 17.00 -14.13
C GLY A 129 1.30 16.87 -12.61
N TRP A 130 1.27 15.65 -12.07
CA TRP A 130 1.23 15.43 -10.63
C TRP A 130 2.66 15.32 -10.06
N GLY A 131 2.86 15.95 -8.91
CA GLY A 131 4.09 15.85 -8.14
C GLY A 131 4.04 14.69 -7.14
N TRP A 132 3.87 15.03 -5.87
CA TRP A 132 3.75 14.05 -4.79
C TRP A 132 2.55 13.12 -4.99
N TYR A 133 2.73 11.84 -4.65
CA TYR A 133 1.73 10.79 -4.82
C TYR A 133 1.83 9.77 -3.68
N ALA A 134 0.70 9.34 -3.13
CA ALA A 134 0.62 8.23 -2.18
C ALA A 134 -0.51 7.26 -2.53
N THR A 135 -0.25 5.98 -2.34
CA THR A 135 -1.28 4.93 -2.31
C THR A 135 -1.84 4.80 -0.90
N GLY A 136 -3.15 4.62 -0.75
CA GLY A 136 -3.81 4.53 0.55
C GLY A 136 -4.04 5.91 1.20
N PRO A 137 -3.81 6.01 2.54
CA PRO A 137 -3.42 4.92 3.44
C PRO A 137 -4.54 3.91 3.66
N GLY A 138 -4.19 2.72 4.15
CA GLY A 138 -5.11 1.64 4.44
C GLY A 138 -5.17 0.60 3.32
N VAL A 139 -6.34 0.24 2.82
CA VAL A 139 -6.50 -0.92 1.93
C VAL A 139 -7.33 -0.60 0.69
N GLY A 140 -7.03 -1.30 -0.41
CA GLY A 140 -7.92 -1.37 -1.55
C GLY A 140 -9.05 -2.38 -1.32
N ILE A 141 -10.04 -2.38 -2.22
CA ILE A 141 -11.15 -3.33 -2.21
C ILE A 141 -11.28 -4.03 -3.56
N GLN A 142 -11.86 -5.23 -3.55
CA GLN A 142 -12.43 -5.85 -4.73
C GLN A 142 -13.94 -5.64 -4.70
N LEU A 143 -14.50 -5.06 -5.76
CA LEU A 143 -15.95 -4.85 -5.86
C LEU A 143 -16.70 -6.18 -5.94
N GLU A 144 -17.73 -6.34 -5.12
CA GLU A 144 -18.53 -7.56 -5.05
C GLU A 144 -19.84 -7.46 -5.82
N ARG A 145 -20.26 -6.24 -6.20
CA ARG A 145 -21.57 -5.93 -6.77
C ARG A 145 -21.47 -5.11 -8.06
N GLY A 146 -22.62 -4.96 -8.71
CA GLY A 146 -22.81 -4.06 -9.84
C GLY A 146 -22.10 -4.47 -11.12
N ALA A 147 -22.05 -3.55 -12.07
CA ALA A 147 -21.49 -3.77 -13.41
C ALA A 147 -19.97 -3.99 -13.41
N HIS A 148 -19.30 -3.62 -12.35
CA HIS A 148 -17.84 -3.72 -12.19
C HIS A 148 -17.41 -4.72 -11.13
N LYS A 149 -18.28 -5.70 -10.83
CA LYS A 149 -17.93 -6.79 -9.93
C LYS A 149 -16.61 -7.45 -10.34
N GLY A 150 -15.72 -7.68 -9.37
CA GLY A 150 -14.36 -8.21 -9.57
C GLY A 150 -13.28 -7.14 -9.75
N ARG A 151 -13.65 -5.88 -10.02
CA ARG A 151 -12.70 -4.78 -10.12
C ARG A 151 -11.93 -4.59 -8.82
N LEU A 152 -10.61 -4.49 -8.90
CA LEU A 152 -9.76 -4.08 -7.80
C LEU A 152 -9.65 -2.55 -7.81
N VAL A 153 -9.89 -1.91 -6.68
CA VAL A 153 -9.86 -0.43 -6.55
C VAL A 153 -8.89 -0.04 -5.46
N ILE A 154 -8.00 0.89 -5.77
CA ILE A 154 -6.97 1.40 -4.85
C ILE A 154 -7.22 2.89 -4.60
N PRO A 155 -7.46 3.32 -3.34
CA PRO A 155 -7.51 4.73 -2.98
C PRO A 155 -6.12 5.34 -2.99
N CYS A 156 -6.04 6.62 -3.36
CA CYS A 156 -4.78 7.36 -3.46
C CYS A 156 -5.00 8.85 -3.23
N ASP A 157 -3.91 9.58 -3.01
CA ASP A 157 -3.90 11.03 -3.08
C ASP A 157 -2.66 11.56 -3.81
N HIS A 158 -2.77 12.81 -4.29
CA HIS A 158 -1.69 13.45 -5.03
C HIS A 158 -1.70 14.97 -4.87
N ARG A 159 -0.62 15.60 -5.32
CA ARG A 159 -0.52 17.05 -5.49
C ARG A 159 -0.23 17.38 -6.95
N GLU A 160 -0.90 18.38 -7.48
CA GLU A 160 -0.60 18.92 -8.80
C GLU A 160 0.62 19.85 -8.73
N GLN A 161 1.55 19.74 -9.69
CA GLN A 161 2.75 20.58 -9.74
C GLN A 161 2.42 22.07 -9.98
N SER A 162 1.36 22.34 -10.74
CA SER A 162 0.89 23.69 -11.08
C SER A 162 -0.05 24.30 -10.04
N ALA A 163 -0.52 23.51 -9.07
CA ALA A 163 -1.48 24.01 -8.07
C ALA A 163 -0.79 24.90 -7.01
N PRO A 164 -1.52 25.80 -6.36
CA PRO A 164 -1.02 26.53 -5.21
C PRO A 164 -0.45 25.58 -4.15
N GLU A 165 0.49 26.08 -3.37
CA GLU A 165 1.20 25.28 -2.37
C GLU A 165 0.26 24.43 -1.53
N ARG A 166 0.55 23.11 -1.46
CA ARG A 166 -0.17 22.09 -0.70
C ARG A 166 -1.61 21.79 -1.14
N THR A 167 -2.02 22.18 -2.33
CA THR A 167 -3.31 21.71 -2.86
C THR A 167 -3.23 20.20 -3.14
N THR A 168 -4.08 19.46 -2.45
CA THR A 168 -4.14 17.99 -2.54
C THR A 168 -5.46 17.52 -3.11
N TYR A 169 -5.45 16.36 -3.72
CA TYR A 169 -6.60 15.71 -4.35
C TYR A 169 -6.61 14.22 -3.99
N SER A 170 -7.78 13.69 -3.74
CA SER A 170 -7.98 12.23 -3.64
C SER A 170 -8.33 11.67 -5.00
N HIS A 171 -7.89 10.45 -5.28
CA HIS A 171 -8.23 9.75 -6.52
C HIS A 171 -8.20 8.24 -6.29
N ILE A 172 -8.57 7.51 -7.31
CA ILE A 172 -8.41 6.05 -7.34
C ILE A 172 -7.64 5.63 -8.59
N PHE A 173 -7.03 4.46 -8.53
CA PHE A 173 -6.76 3.66 -9.71
C PHE A 173 -7.35 2.27 -9.55
N TYR A 174 -7.49 1.53 -10.65
CA TYR A 174 -8.19 0.26 -10.64
C TYR A 174 -7.67 -0.73 -11.66
N SER A 175 -8.06 -2.00 -11.48
CA SER A 175 -7.84 -3.08 -12.43
C SER A 175 -9.14 -3.85 -12.67
N ASP A 176 -9.44 -4.13 -13.95
CA ASP A 176 -10.58 -4.96 -14.39
C ASP A 176 -10.15 -6.38 -14.79
N ASP A 177 -8.87 -6.70 -14.73
CA ASP A 177 -8.26 -7.92 -15.25
C ASP A 177 -7.41 -8.65 -14.20
N HIS A 178 -7.87 -8.60 -12.94
CA HIS A 178 -7.18 -9.24 -11.80
C HIS A 178 -5.73 -8.75 -11.60
N GLY A 179 -5.49 -7.43 -11.82
CA GLY A 179 -4.19 -6.79 -11.59
C GLY A 179 -3.17 -6.94 -12.72
N GLN A 180 -3.54 -7.52 -13.87
CA GLN A 180 -2.64 -7.62 -15.02
C GLN A 180 -2.36 -6.25 -15.65
N SER A 181 -3.34 -5.35 -15.62
CA SER A 181 -3.17 -3.94 -15.97
C SER A 181 -3.87 -3.03 -14.97
N TRP A 182 -3.35 -1.81 -14.83
CA TRP A 182 -3.87 -0.80 -13.92
C TRP A 182 -4.17 0.49 -14.67
N ARG A 183 -5.23 1.19 -14.29
CA ARG A 183 -5.72 2.39 -14.95
C ARG A 183 -6.07 3.47 -13.95
N LEU A 184 -5.71 4.70 -14.24
CA LEU A 184 -6.14 5.86 -13.48
C LEU A 184 -7.67 5.97 -13.51
N GLY A 185 -8.27 6.24 -12.36
CA GLY A 185 -9.72 6.43 -12.19
C GLY A 185 -10.09 7.89 -11.92
N GLY A 186 -11.22 8.08 -11.24
CA GLY A 186 -11.74 9.39 -10.92
C GLY A 186 -10.94 10.11 -9.84
N THR A 187 -11.00 11.46 -9.88
CA THR A 187 -10.37 12.37 -8.91
C THR A 187 -11.43 13.20 -8.21
N VAL A 188 -11.22 13.46 -6.92
CA VAL A 188 -12.03 14.34 -6.07
C VAL A 188 -11.12 15.41 -5.47
N GLY A 189 -11.58 16.65 -5.42
CA GLY A 189 -10.84 17.79 -4.86
C GLY A 189 -11.24 19.08 -5.52
N PRO A 190 -10.52 20.19 -5.25
CA PRO A 190 -9.31 20.32 -4.43
C PRO A 190 -9.57 20.23 -2.91
N HIS A 191 -8.48 20.22 -2.13
CA HIS A 191 -8.48 20.18 -0.66
C HIS A 191 -9.01 18.88 -0.05
N THR A 192 -8.90 17.77 -0.80
CA THR A 192 -9.00 16.42 -0.28
C THR A 192 -7.60 15.84 -0.08
N ASN A 193 -7.47 14.74 0.65
CA ASN A 193 -6.18 14.13 0.96
C ASN A 193 -6.35 12.61 1.05
N GLU A 194 -5.72 11.99 2.03
CA GLU A 194 -5.85 10.56 2.30
C GLU A 194 -7.32 10.12 2.29
N CYS A 195 -7.63 9.04 1.61
CA CYS A 195 -8.99 8.58 1.42
C CYS A 195 -9.10 7.06 1.51
N GLN A 196 -10.33 6.60 1.65
CA GLN A 196 -10.68 5.19 1.62
C GLN A 196 -11.80 4.93 0.62
N VAL A 197 -11.89 3.68 0.17
CA VAL A 197 -12.95 3.20 -0.73
C VAL A 197 -13.83 2.20 -0.02
N VAL A 198 -15.12 2.27 -0.28
CA VAL A 198 -16.15 1.38 0.25
C VAL A 198 -17.18 1.10 -0.83
N GLU A 199 -17.79 -0.08 -0.81
CA GLU A 199 -18.89 -0.47 -1.69
C GLU A 199 -20.24 -0.44 -0.95
#